data_9bca8834b594b832481de13459764429
#
_entry.id   9bca8834b594b832481de13459764429
#
_cell.length_a   1.000
_cell.length_b   1.000
_cell.length_c   1.000
_cell.angle_alpha   90.00
_cell.angle_beta   90.00
_cell.angle_gamma   90.00
#
_symmetry.space_group_name_H-M   'P 1'
#
loop_
_entity.id
_entity.type
_entity.pdbx_description
1 polymer ?
#
loop_
_entity_poly.entity_id
_entity_poly.type
_entity_poly.pdbx_seq_one_letter_code
_entity_poly.pdbx_strand_id
1 'polypeptide(L)'
;MKKNILITGCSSGLGLALTNYYLEKGFKVYGISRNKPDIKNENFIHKSFDLSNISQIKEKLSAFILDIKEINTVFLNAGMLGEIKILSELSIQELNEVYALNVYANKELLDILMHTKVENIIVISSGASKNGYKGWGSYSLSKAGVNMLVNLYSNEMLNTKIIALAPGVVKTPMTDYIRFELDENIFPSVKKLNEGVVQTPEETAQKIFQLTQILDNFQSGSYVDIRDITVQ
;
A
#
# COMPACT_ATOMS: atom_id res chain seq x y z
N MET A 1 1.24 18.52 19.66
CA MET A 1 1.05 18.73 18.20
C MET A 1 0.26 17.56 17.64
N LYS A 2 -0.65 17.80 16.66
CA LYS A 2 -1.34 16.70 15.99
C LYS A 2 -0.33 15.87 15.21
N LYS A 3 -0.43 14.53 15.29
CA LYS A 3 0.41 13.62 14.52
C LYS A 3 -0.02 13.60 13.05
N ASN A 4 0.92 13.59 12.12
CA ASN A 4 0.68 13.65 10.68
C ASN A 4 0.82 12.26 10.05
N ILE A 5 -0.12 11.91 9.18
CA ILE A 5 -0.15 10.67 8.42
C ILE A 5 -0.18 11.00 6.93
N LEU A 6 0.63 10.32 6.12
CA LEU A 6 0.57 10.40 4.66
C LEU A 6 0.07 9.07 4.10
N ILE A 7 -0.94 9.13 3.21
CA ILE A 7 -1.57 7.92 2.64
C ILE A 7 -1.67 8.07 1.12
N THR A 8 -1.12 7.13 0.37
CA THR A 8 -1.35 7.02 -1.07
C THR A 8 -2.51 6.07 -1.38
N GLY A 9 -3.27 6.36 -2.45
CA GLY A 9 -4.47 5.57 -2.79
C GLY A 9 -5.61 5.75 -1.78
N CYS A 10 -5.78 6.97 -1.23
CA CYS A 10 -6.72 7.30 -0.15
C CYS A 10 -8.19 7.38 -0.57
N SER A 11 -8.54 7.17 -1.84
CA SER A 11 -9.90 7.41 -2.35
C SER A 11 -10.83 6.20 -2.35
N SER A 12 -10.31 4.99 -2.09
CA SER A 12 -11.12 3.76 -2.08
C SER A 12 -10.48 2.66 -1.24
N GLY A 13 -11.23 1.59 -0.98
CA GLY A 13 -10.74 0.37 -0.33
C GLY A 13 -9.99 0.62 0.98
N LEU A 14 -8.89 -0.08 1.17
CA LEU A 14 -8.08 0.00 2.39
C LEU A 14 -7.54 1.42 2.65
N GLY A 15 -7.10 2.14 1.60
CA GLY A 15 -6.57 3.50 1.76
C GLY A 15 -7.62 4.49 2.25
N LEU A 16 -8.87 4.37 1.82
CA LEU A 16 -9.99 5.17 2.30
C LEU A 16 -10.32 4.84 3.77
N ALA A 17 -10.35 3.55 4.11
CA ALA A 17 -10.61 3.10 5.48
C ALA A 17 -9.52 3.58 6.45
N LEU A 18 -8.23 3.47 6.06
CA LEU A 18 -7.12 4.04 6.82
C LEU A 18 -7.28 5.56 7.01
N THR A 19 -7.64 6.27 5.94
CA THR A 19 -7.84 7.72 6.00
C THR A 19 -8.91 8.09 7.01
N ASN A 20 -10.09 7.47 6.94
CA ASN A 20 -11.19 7.72 7.87
C ASN A 20 -10.79 7.35 9.31
N TYR A 21 -10.19 6.18 9.51
CA TYR A 21 -9.80 5.72 10.84
C TYR A 21 -8.81 6.66 11.53
N TYR A 22 -7.77 7.13 10.81
CA TYR A 22 -6.82 8.07 11.38
C TYR A 22 -7.43 9.46 11.64
N LEU A 23 -8.35 9.92 10.80
CA LEU A 23 -9.09 11.17 11.03
C LEU A 23 -9.98 11.07 12.28
N GLU A 24 -10.69 9.95 12.49
CA GLU A 24 -11.48 9.67 13.68
C GLU A 24 -10.65 9.65 14.96
N LYS A 25 -9.39 9.20 14.87
CA LYS A 25 -8.41 9.24 15.98
C LYS A 25 -7.79 10.65 16.18
N GLY A 26 -8.21 11.66 15.42
CA GLY A 26 -7.77 13.05 15.58
C GLY A 26 -6.42 13.37 14.92
N PHE A 27 -5.90 12.48 14.07
CA PHE A 27 -4.69 12.74 13.29
C PHE A 27 -4.97 13.73 12.15
N LYS A 28 -3.91 14.35 11.65
CA LYS A 28 -3.95 15.10 10.40
C LYS A 28 -3.50 14.19 9.28
N VAL A 29 -4.35 14.02 8.26
CA VAL A 29 -4.11 13.08 7.16
C VAL A 29 -3.87 13.82 5.85
N TYR A 30 -2.76 13.53 5.22
CA TYR A 30 -2.39 13.97 3.89
C TYR A 30 -2.61 12.81 2.92
N GLY A 31 -3.56 12.98 2.00
CA GLY A 31 -3.93 11.96 1.04
C GLY A 31 -3.44 12.27 -0.36
N ILE A 32 -2.90 11.27 -1.07
CA ILE A 32 -2.55 11.36 -2.49
C ILE A 32 -3.35 10.29 -3.24
N SER A 33 -4.18 10.71 -4.18
CA SER A 33 -4.92 9.82 -5.09
C SER A 33 -5.42 10.60 -6.30
N ARG A 34 -5.82 9.90 -7.36
CA ARG A 34 -6.39 10.54 -8.58
C ARG A 34 -7.63 11.35 -8.26
N ASN A 35 -8.58 10.72 -7.59
CA ASN A 35 -9.86 11.32 -7.22
C ASN A 35 -9.86 11.71 -5.75
N LYS A 36 -10.39 12.89 -5.43
CA LYS A 36 -10.59 13.32 -4.05
C LYS A 36 -11.77 12.53 -3.45
N PRO A 37 -11.60 11.84 -2.31
CA PRO A 37 -12.72 11.23 -1.62
C PRO A 37 -13.65 12.30 -1.01
N ASP A 38 -14.95 11.97 -0.85
CA ASP A 38 -15.91 12.87 -0.18
C ASP A 38 -15.75 12.79 1.35
N ILE A 39 -14.66 13.41 1.82
CA ILE A 39 -14.34 13.52 3.25
C ILE A 39 -14.47 14.96 3.67
N LYS A 40 -15.44 15.25 4.57
CA LYS A 40 -15.66 16.58 5.16
C LYS A 40 -14.99 16.65 6.53
N ASN A 41 -13.66 16.81 6.55
CA ASN A 41 -12.88 16.92 7.77
C ASN A 41 -11.73 17.92 7.53
N GLU A 42 -11.60 18.93 8.39
CA GLU A 42 -10.58 19.98 8.28
C GLU A 42 -9.15 19.46 8.43
N ASN A 43 -8.98 18.29 9.04
CA ASN A 43 -7.69 17.63 9.20
C ASN A 43 -7.31 16.78 7.97
N PHE A 44 -8.15 16.71 6.93
CA PHE A 44 -7.85 16.01 5.70
C PHE A 44 -7.37 16.98 4.62
N ILE A 45 -6.14 16.80 4.18
CA ILE A 45 -5.54 17.55 3.07
C ILE A 45 -5.29 16.59 1.91
N HIS A 46 -5.87 16.87 0.76
CA HIS A 46 -5.78 16.01 -0.42
C HIS A 46 -4.97 16.68 -1.54
N LYS A 47 -4.10 15.87 -2.15
CA LYS A 47 -3.40 16.18 -3.40
C LYS A 47 -3.87 15.24 -4.49
N SER A 48 -4.53 15.77 -5.51
CA SER A 48 -4.88 14.99 -6.70
C SER A 48 -3.64 14.74 -7.54
N PHE A 49 -3.30 13.47 -7.75
CA PHE A 49 -2.19 13.06 -8.61
C PHE A 49 -2.32 11.58 -9.01
N ASP A 50 -1.98 11.28 -10.27
CA ASP A 50 -1.87 9.90 -10.76
C ASP A 50 -0.42 9.41 -10.59
N LEU A 51 -0.23 8.50 -9.64
CA LEU A 51 1.09 7.93 -9.32
C LEU A 51 1.67 7.05 -10.43
N SER A 52 0.90 6.69 -11.47
CA SER A 52 1.44 6.02 -12.67
C SER A 52 2.28 6.97 -13.54
N ASN A 53 2.13 8.28 -13.38
CA ASN A 53 2.94 9.31 -14.05
C ASN A 53 4.31 9.50 -13.35
N ILE A 54 5.14 8.46 -13.40
CA ILE A 54 6.39 8.35 -12.64
C ILE A 54 7.30 9.56 -12.82
N SER A 55 7.50 10.01 -14.07
CA SER A 55 8.40 11.13 -14.40
C SER A 55 7.99 12.47 -13.75
N GLN A 56 6.74 12.60 -13.31
CA GLN A 56 6.21 13.82 -12.73
C GLN A 56 6.13 13.78 -11.19
N ILE A 57 6.37 12.62 -10.56
CA ILE A 57 6.22 12.46 -9.09
C ILE A 57 7.08 13.48 -8.34
N LYS A 58 8.36 13.56 -8.62
CA LYS A 58 9.27 14.49 -7.94
C LYS A 58 8.84 15.95 -8.13
N GLU A 59 8.55 16.34 -9.36
CA GLU A 59 8.13 17.71 -9.66
C GLU A 59 6.84 18.11 -8.95
N LYS A 60 5.82 17.24 -8.97
CA LYS A 60 4.46 17.57 -8.51
C LYS A 60 4.21 17.31 -7.02
N LEU A 61 4.99 16.40 -6.41
CA LEU A 61 4.73 15.96 -5.03
C LEU A 61 5.79 16.37 -4.02
N SER A 62 7.03 16.73 -4.44
CA SER A 62 8.09 17.08 -3.48
C SER A 62 7.68 18.21 -2.55
N ALA A 63 7.19 19.34 -3.06
CA ALA A 63 6.77 20.46 -2.22
C ALA A 63 5.65 20.05 -1.25
N PHE A 64 4.63 19.31 -1.74
CA PHE A 64 3.52 18.85 -0.91
C PHE A 64 3.97 17.94 0.25
N ILE A 65 4.92 17.02 -0.01
CA ILE A 65 5.40 16.06 1.00
C ILE A 65 6.37 16.75 1.97
N LEU A 66 7.31 17.55 1.48
CA LEU A 66 8.34 18.20 2.31
C LEU A 66 7.75 19.30 3.22
N ASP A 67 6.65 19.93 2.83
CA ASP A 67 5.94 20.91 3.67
C ASP A 67 5.33 20.28 4.94
N ILE A 68 5.19 18.96 5.01
CA ILE A 68 4.67 18.28 6.20
C ILE A 68 5.70 18.30 7.36
N LYS A 69 6.97 18.52 7.09
CA LYS A 69 8.12 18.61 8.03
C LYS A 69 8.36 17.36 8.88
N GLU A 70 7.34 16.83 9.53
CA GLU A 70 7.41 15.62 10.36
C GLU A 70 6.19 14.74 10.12
N ILE A 71 6.43 13.50 9.75
CA ILE A 71 5.40 12.50 9.44
C ILE A 71 5.55 11.32 10.39
N ASN A 72 4.51 11.00 11.15
CA ASN A 72 4.54 9.87 12.07
C ASN A 72 4.42 8.53 11.33
N THR A 73 3.53 8.45 10.34
CA THR A 73 3.41 7.22 9.55
C THR A 73 3.05 7.55 8.11
N VAL A 74 3.76 6.93 7.20
CA VAL A 74 3.46 6.92 5.76
C VAL A 74 2.89 5.57 5.38
N PHE A 75 1.74 5.56 4.70
CA PHE A 75 1.18 4.37 4.06
C PHE A 75 1.33 4.50 2.54
N LEU A 76 2.29 3.78 1.97
CA LEU A 76 2.41 3.61 0.53
C LEU A 76 1.47 2.47 0.12
N ASN A 77 0.18 2.82 -0.04
CA ASN A 77 -0.91 1.88 -0.23
C ASN A 77 -1.37 1.79 -1.70
N ALA A 78 -1.18 2.83 -2.50
CA ALA A 78 -1.58 2.80 -3.90
C ALA A 78 -0.99 1.60 -4.64
N GLY A 79 -1.83 0.92 -5.42
CA GLY A 79 -1.42 -0.24 -6.18
C GLY A 79 -2.53 -0.75 -7.10
N MET A 80 -2.15 -1.57 -8.06
CA MET A 80 -3.06 -2.23 -9.00
C MET A 80 -2.72 -3.70 -9.14
N LEU A 81 -3.73 -4.49 -9.53
CA LEU A 81 -3.60 -5.93 -9.76
C LEU A 81 -2.95 -6.24 -11.11
N GLY A 82 -3.31 -5.47 -12.14
CA GLY A 82 -3.02 -5.80 -13.53
C GLY A 82 -3.92 -6.92 -14.07
N GLU A 83 -3.62 -7.38 -15.27
CA GLU A 83 -4.37 -8.45 -15.92
C GLU A 83 -4.09 -9.81 -15.29
N ILE A 84 -5.14 -10.60 -15.08
CA ILE A 84 -5.05 -11.97 -14.57
C ILE A 84 -5.04 -12.93 -15.76
N LYS A 85 -3.85 -13.37 -16.15
CA LYS A 85 -3.63 -14.36 -17.22
C LYS A 85 -2.32 -15.11 -17.02
N ILE A 86 -2.13 -16.21 -17.71
CA ILE A 86 -0.91 -17.01 -17.55
C ILE A 86 0.33 -16.20 -17.93
N LEU A 87 1.45 -16.49 -17.28
CA LEU A 87 2.65 -15.66 -17.35
C LEU A 87 3.20 -15.53 -18.78
N SER A 88 3.08 -16.59 -19.60
CA SER A 88 3.52 -16.57 -21.01
C SER A 88 2.68 -15.67 -21.93
N GLU A 89 1.48 -15.26 -21.49
CA GLU A 89 0.60 -14.37 -22.23
C GLU A 89 0.70 -12.90 -21.77
N LEU A 90 1.42 -12.64 -20.69
CA LEU A 90 1.67 -11.29 -20.23
C LEU A 90 2.72 -10.63 -21.11
N SER A 91 2.36 -9.50 -21.70
CA SER A 91 3.31 -8.66 -22.42
C SER A 91 4.23 -7.91 -21.45
N ILE A 92 5.39 -7.50 -21.93
CA ILE A 92 6.31 -6.63 -21.17
C ILE A 92 5.65 -5.27 -20.85
N GLN A 93 4.77 -4.78 -21.72
CA GLN A 93 4.04 -3.54 -21.48
C GLN A 93 3.12 -3.66 -20.25
N GLU A 94 2.32 -4.72 -20.13
CA GLU A 94 1.43 -4.98 -19.00
C GLU A 94 2.22 -5.16 -17.69
N LEU A 95 3.37 -5.85 -17.74
CA LEU A 95 4.29 -5.93 -16.62
C LEU A 95 4.76 -4.54 -16.20
N ASN A 96 5.20 -3.70 -17.13
CA ASN A 96 5.70 -2.36 -16.87
C ASN A 96 4.61 -1.44 -16.27
N GLU A 97 3.36 -1.54 -16.71
CA GLU A 97 2.25 -0.76 -16.16
C GLU A 97 2.02 -1.08 -14.67
N VAL A 98 2.04 -2.36 -14.29
CA VAL A 98 1.91 -2.77 -12.89
C VAL A 98 3.14 -2.35 -12.08
N TYR A 99 4.35 -2.52 -12.63
CA TYR A 99 5.57 -2.09 -11.98
C TYR A 99 5.64 -0.57 -11.81
N ALA A 100 5.16 0.20 -12.79
CA ALA A 100 5.13 1.64 -12.72
C ALA A 100 4.43 2.12 -11.44
N LEU A 101 3.21 1.64 -11.18
CA LEU A 101 2.46 2.05 -9.99
C LEU A 101 2.95 1.34 -8.71
N ASN A 102 3.14 0.00 -8.77
CA ASN A 102 3.38 -0.77 -7.55
C ASN A 102 4.83 -0.65 -7.03
N VAL A 103 5.81 -0.42 -7.91
CA VAL A 103 7.23 -0.41 -7.56
C VAL A 103 7.86 0.96 -7.79
N TYR A 104 7.82 1.49 -9.03
CA TYR A 104 8.57 2.70 -9.36
C TYR A 104 7.98 3.94 -8.69
N ALA A 105 6.65 4.05 -8.59
CA ALA A 105 6.03 5.14 -7.84
C ALA A 105 6.45 5.13 -6.36
N ASN A 106 6.49 3.95 -5.74
CA ASN A 106 6.94 3.83 -4.36
C ASN A 106 8.42 4.21 -4.21
N LYS A 107 9.28 3.83 -5.18
CA LYS A 107 10.69 4.26 -5.21
C LYS A 107 10.82 5.78 -5.28
N GLU A 108 10.10 6.45 -6.18
CA GLU A 108 10.14 7.90 -6.31
C GLU A 108 9.61 8.63 -5.06
N LEU A 109 8.59 8.07 -4.39
CA LEU A 109 8.07 8.60 -3.14
C LEU A 109 9.06 8.40 -1.98
N LEU A 110 9.71 7.25 -1.90
CA LEU A 110 10.74 6.98 -0.89
C LEU A 110 11.93 7.93 -1.04
N ASP A 111 12.37 8.23 -2.27
CA ASP A 111 13.40 9.25 -2.53
C ASP A 111 13.02 10.62 -1.93
N ILE A 112 11.77 11.05 -2.09
CA ILE A 112 11.31 12.32 -1.52
C ILE A 112 11.29 12.22 0.01
N LEU A 113 10.80 11.10 0.57
CA LEU A 113 10.66 10.89 2.00
C LEU A 113 12.00 10.81 2.74
N MET A 114 13.11 10.46 2.06
CA MET A 114 14.47 10.53 2.63
C MET A 114 14.87 11.95 3.05
N HIS A 115 14.22 12.98 2.50
CA HIS A 115 14.52 14.39 2.77
C HIS A 115 13.59 15.05 3.78
N THR A 116 12.74 14.26 4.48
CA THR A 116 11.88 14.75 5.56
C THR A 116 11.97 13.81 6.78
N LYS A 117 11.56 14.30 7.93
CA LYS A 117 11.53 13.47 9.15
C LYS A 117 10.32 12.54 9.11
N VAL A 118 10.58 11.25 8.95
CA VAL A 118 9.56 10.20 8.95
C VAL A 118 9.89 9.17 10.03
N GLU A 119 8.93 8.90 10.91
CA GLU A 119 9.09 7.89 11.95
C GLU A 119 8.89 6.48 11.40
N ASN A 120 7.75 6.24 10.70
CA ASN A 120 7.39 4.94 10.18
C ASN A 120 6.94 4.99 8.71
N ILE A 121 7.35 4.02 7.91
CA ILE A 121 6.85 3.79 6.55
C ILE A 121 6.33 2.35 6.44
N ILE A 122 5.07 2.22 6.04
CA ILE A 122 4.41 0.95 5.79
C ILE A 122 4.05 0.89 4.30
N VAL A 123 4.74 0.02 3.56
CA VAL A 123 4.44 -0.22 2.15
C VAL A 123 3.52 -1.42 2.04
N ILE A 124 2.35 -1.22 1.45
CA ILE A 124 1.37 -2.32 1.32
C ILE A 124 1.84 -3.33 0.29
N SER A 125 2.22 -4.48 0.79
CA SER A 125 2.60 -5.68 0.04
C SER A 125 1.42 -6.65 -0.08
N SER A 126 1.70 -7.93 -0.26
CA SER A 126 0.69 -8.99 -0.37
C SER A 126 1.31 -10.36 -0.08
N GLY A 127 0.50 -11.31 0.37
CA GLY A 127 0.87 -12.72 0.40
C GLY A 127 1.29 -13.27 -0.98
N ALA A 128 0.80 -12.65 -2.07
CA ALA A 128 1.21 -12.96 -3.43
C ALA A 128 2.68 -12.66 -3.73
N SER A 129 3.34 -11.84 -2.91
CA SER A 129 4.79 -11.58 -3.02
C SER A 129 5.66 -12.79 -2.66
N LYS A 130 5.10 -13.75 -1.95
CA LYS A 130 5.79 -14.98 -1.49
C LYS A 130 5.20 -16.25 -2.10
N ASN A 131 3.98 -16.17 -2.64
CA ASN A 131 3.27 -17.30 -3.20
C ASN A 131 2.98 -17.04 -4.67
N GLY A 132 3.45 -17.93 -5.54
CA GLY A 132 3.13 -17.91 -6.98
C GLY A 132 1.75 -18.49 -7.22
N TYR A 133 0.78 -17.65 -7.59
CA TYR A 133 -0.54 -18.10 -8.03
C TYR A 133 -0.65 -18.02 -9.55
N LYS A 134 -1.30 -19.03 -10.17
CA LYS A 134 -1.58 -19.01 -11.61
C LYS A 134 -2.40 -17.75 -11.96
N GLY A 135 -1.95 -17.00 -12.94
CA GLY A 135 -2.58 -15.78 -13.40
C GLY A 135 -2.12 -14.48 -12.72
N TRP A 136 -1.35 -14.56 -11.63
CA TRP A 136 -0.97 -13.40 -10.82
C TRP A 136 0.44 -12.87 -11.14
N GLY A 137 0.95 -13.14 -12.34
CA GLY A 137 2.36 -12.91 -12.68
C GLY A 137 2.82 -11.48 -12.42
N SER A 138 2.19 -10.48 -13.04
CA SER A 138 2.57 -9.06 -12.89
C SER A 138 2.44 -8.59 -11.44
N TYR A 139 1.34 -8.92 -10.77
CA TYR A 139 1.09 -8.53 -9.40
C TYR A 139 2.10 -9.16 -8.42
N SER A 140 2.27 -10.49 -8.48
CA SER A 140 3.18 -11.21 -7.59
C SER A 140 4.61 -10.73 -7.73
N LEU A 141 5.09 -10.57 -8.97
CA LEU A 141 6.42 -10.03 -9.25
C LEU A 141 6.58 -8.61 -8.71
N SER A 142 5.59 -7.74 -8.93
CA SER A 142 5.65 -6.36 -8.42
C SER A 142 5.68 -6.31 -6.89
N LYS A 143 4.88 -7.16 -6.21
CA LYS A 143 4.84 -7.20 -4.73
C LYS A 143 6.11 -7.83 -4.13
N ALA A 144 6.73 -8.79 -4.83
CA ALA A 144 8.07 -9.27 -4.48
C ALA A 144 9.12 -8.15 -4.65
N GLY A 145 9.02 -7.36 -5.72
CA GLY A 145 9.82 -6.16 -5.92
C GLY A 145 9.66 -5.13 -4.81
N VAL A 146 8.42 -4.91 -4.35
CA VAL A 146 8.13 -4.03 -3.18
C VAL A 146 8.83 -4.54 -1.92
N ASN A 147 8.81 -5.84 -1.64
CA ASN A 147 9.50 -6.38 -0.45
C ASN A 147 11.01 -6.11 -0.50
N MET A 148 11.62 -6.31 -1.67
CA MET A 148 13.05 -6.00 -1.85
C MET A 148 13.33 -4.50 -1.78
N LEU A 149 12.47 -3.66 -2.36
CA LEU A 149 12.58 -2.20 -2.29
C LEU A 149 12.59 -1.73 -0.83
N VAL A 150 11.66 -2.22 -0.02
CA VAL A 150 11.57 -1.94 1.42
C VAL A 150 12.84 -2.36 2.15
N ASN A 151 13.36 -3.54 1.84
CA ASN A 151 14.61 -4.03 2.45
C ASN A 151 15.79 -3.13 2.10
N LEU A 152 15.92 -2.70 0.84
CA LEU A 152 17.01 -1.79 0.41
C LEU A 152 16.92 -0.43 1.12
N TYR A 153 15.75 0.22 1.10
CA TYR A 153 15.59 1.52 1.77
C TYR A 153 15.75 1.47 3.29
N SER A 154 15.47 0.34 3.93
CA SER A 154 15.71 0.18 5.37
C SER A 154 17.20 0.26 5.75
N ASN A 155 18.10 -0.04 4.81
CA ASN A 155 19.55 0.10 5.00
C ASN A 155 20.04 1.53 4.70
N GLU A 156 19.23 2.36 4.05
CA GLU A 156 19.57 3.73 3.68
C GLU A 156 18.89 4.77 4.59
N MET A 157 17.68 4.45 5.11
CA MET A 157 16.88 5.32 5.98
C MET A 157 16.97 4.85 7.45
N LEU A 158 18.15 4.91 8.05
CA LEU A 158 18.44 4.31 9.36
C LEU A 158 17.62 4.86 10.54
N ASN A 159 17.08 6.07 10.41
CA ASN A 159 16.24 6.71 11.44
C ASN A 159 14.74 6.52 11.21
N THR A 160 14.36 5.71 10.23
CA THR A 160 12.97 5.44 9.85
C THR A 160 12.70 3.94 9.94
N LYS A 161 11.64 3.55 10.62
CA LYS A 161 11.16 2.16 10.59
C LYS A 161 10.40 1.92 9.28
N ILE A 162 10.89 1.02 8.44
CA ILE A 162 10.23 0.66 7.17
C ILE A 162 9.86 -0.81 7.18
N ILE A 163 8.61 -1.15 6.84
CA ILE A 163 8.15 -2.53 6.66
C ILE A 163 7.31 -2.70 5.38
N ALA A 164 7.35 -3.91 4.83
CA ALA A 164 6.42 -4.35 3.77
C ALA A 164 5.29 -5.15 4.43
N LEU A 165 4.06 -4.62 4.41
CA LEU A 165 2.91 -5.21 5.10
C LEU A 165 1.97 -5.92 4.13
N ALA A 166 1.71 -7.21 4.34
CA ALA A 166 0.58 -7.91 3.73
C ALA A 166 -0.66 -7.76 4.64
N PRO A 167 -1.72 -7.08 4.16
CA PRO A 167 -2.88 -6.75 4.98
C PRO A 167 -3.90 -7.90 5.09
N GLY A 168 -3.58 -9.10 4.60
CA GLY A 168 -4.53 -10.19 4.44
C GLY A 168 -5.44 -10.00 3.21
N VAL A 169 -6.58 -10.71 3.20
CA VAL A 169 -7.60 -10.58 2.15
C VAL A 169 -8.61 -9.52 2.60
N VAL A 170 -8.63 -8.38 1.93
CA VAL A 170 -9.49 -7.24 2.27
C VAL A 170 -10.56 -7.08 1.20
N LYS A 171 -11.81 -6.91 1.61
CA LYS A 171 -12.95 -6.66 0.70
C LYS A 171 -12.78 -5.30 0.02
N THR A 172 -12.33 -5.32 -1.22
CA THR A 172 -12.08 -4.13 -2.05
C THR A 172 -12.51 -4.40 -3.48
N PRO A 173 -12.68 -3.39 -4.34
CA PRO A 173 -12.98 -3.62 -5.75
C PRO A 173 -11.99 -4.59 -6.44
N MET A 174 -10.71 -4.55 -6.05
CA MET A 174 -9.69 -5.48 -6.56
C MET A 174 -10.00 -6.94 -6.16
N THR A 175 -10.36 -7.17 -4.91
CA THR A 175 -10.68 -8.51 -4.40
C THR A 175 -12.00 -9.01 -4.95
N ASP A 176 -13.00 -8.13 -5.09
CA ASP A 176 -14.30 -8.46 -5.65
C ASP A 176 -14.19 -8.88 -7.13
N TYR A 177 -13.36 -8.17 -7.93
CA TYR A 177 -13.04 -8.58 -9.29
C TYR A 177 -12.48 -10.02 -9.35
N ILE A 178 -11.51 -10.35 -8.49
CA ILE A 178 -10.92 -11.69 -8.47
C ILE A 178 -11.96 -12.75 -8.09
N ARG A 179 -12.83 -12.46 -7.13
CA ARG A 179 -13.78 -13.43 -6.58
C ARG A 179 -14.98 -13.69 -7.47
N PHE A 180 -15.42 -12.68 -8.21
CA PHE A 180 -16.71 -12.72 -8.90
C PHE A 180 -16.61 -12.68 -10.43
N GLU A 181 -15.50 -12.20 -10.98
CA GLU A 181 -15.33 -12.07 -12.42
C GLU A 181 -14.39 -13.12 -13.03
N LEU A 182 -13.63 -13.86 -12.20
CA LEU A 182 -12.68 -14.86 -12.67
C LEU A 182 -13.21 -16.29 -12.49
N ASP A 183 -12.87 -17.17 -13.45
CA ASP A 183 -13.23 -18.59 -13.39
C ASP A 183 -12.27 -19.38 -12.45
N GLU A 184 -12.80 -19.96 -11.38
CA GLU A 184 -12.04 -20.72 -10.41
C GLU A 184 -11.43 -22.03 -10.98
N ASN A 185 -11.99 -22.57 -12.06
CA ASN A 185 -11.43 -23.75 -12.73
C ASN A 185 -10.16 -23.40 -13.50
N ILE A 186 -10.05 -22.16 -13.99
CA ILE A 186 -8.86 -21.63 -14.67
C ILE A 186 -7.84 -21.11 -13.65
N PHE A 187 -8.33 -20.41 -12.62
CA PHE A 187 -7.51 -19.75 -11.59
C PHE A 187 -7.86 -20.26 -10.18
N PRO A 188 -7.24 -21.35 -9.70
CA PRO A 188 -7.58 -21.98 -8.41
C PRO A 188 -7.46 -21.07 -7.19
N SER A 189 -6.77 -19.93 -7.30
CA SER A 189 -6.71 -18.90 -6.27
C SER A 189 -8.07 -18.26 -5.96
N VAL A 190 -9.00 -18.23 -6.91
CA VAL A 190 -10.38 -17.73 -6.73
C VAL A 190 -11.09 -18.55 -5.66
N LYS A 191 -11.06 -19.89 -5.79
CA LYS A 191 -11.63 -20.81 -4.80
C LYS A 191 -11.04 -20.57 -3.41
N LYS A 192 -9.72 -20.49 -3.32
CA LYS A 192 -9.02 -20.20 -2.04
C LYS A 192 -9.45 -18.86 -1.42
N LEU A 193 -9.68 -17.84 -2.23
CA LEU A 193 -10.16 -16.54 -1.76
C LEU A 193 -11.62 -16.60 -1.32
N ASN A 194 -12.47 -17.39 -1.98
CA ASN A 194 -13.87 -17.55 -1.62
C ASN A 194 -14.07 -18.35 -0.33
N GLU A 195 -13.22 -19.34 -0.07
CA GLU A 195 -13.24 -20.16 1.13
C GLU A 195 -12.51 -19.50 2.32
N GLY A 196 -11.68 -18.49 2.06
CA GLY A 196 -10.86 -17.81 3.05
C GLY A 196 -11.60 -16.72 3.82
N VAL A 197 -11.00 -16.27 4.91
CA VAL A 197 -11.49 -15.12 5.69
C VAL A 197 -11.21 -13.83 4.91
N VAL A 198 -12.28 -13.10 4.60
CA VAL A 198 -12.23 -11.77 3.97
C VAL A 198 -12.60 -10.73 5.02
N GLN A 199 -11.68 -9.81 5.30
CA GLN A 199 -11.89 -8.74 6.27
C GLN A 199 -12.48 -7.51 5.59
N THR A 200 -13.24 -6.71 6.31
CA THR A 200 -13.63 -5.38 5.82
C THR A 200 -12.42 -4.45 5.79
N PRO A 201 -12.44 -3.40 4.96
CA PRO A 201 -11.40 -2.37 4.98
C PRO A 201 -11.25 -1.71 6.36
N GLU A 202 -12.36 -1.52 7.08
CA GLU A 202 -12.42 -0.89 8.40
C GLU A 202 -11.76 -1.77 9.47
N GLU A 203 -12.08 -3.07 9.51
CA GLU A 203 -11.44 -4.04 10.41
C GLU A 203 -9.93 -4.11 10.15
N THR A 204 -9.55 -4.09 8.87
CA THR A 204 -8.14 -4.11 8.47
C THR A 204 -7.42 -2.83 8.88
N ALA A 205 -8.04 -1.65 8.69
CA ALA A 205 -7.48 -0.37 9.11
C ALA A 205 -7.27 -0.32 10.62
N GLN A 206 -8.22 -0.85 11.41
CA GLN A 206 -8.09 -0.96 12.86
C GLN A 206 -6.90 -1.85 13.25
N LYS A 207 -6.75 -3.02 12.64
CA LYS A 207 -5.61 -3.92 12.90
C LYS A 207 -4.27 -3.30 12.51
N ILE A 208 -4.22 -2.59 11.39
CA ILE A 208 -3.03 -1.86 10.96
C ILE A 208 -2.69 -0.74 11.96
N PHE A 209 -3.68 -0.02 12.47
CA PHE A 209 -3.45 0.96 13.53
C PHE A 209 -2.87 0.32 14.78
N GLN A 210 -3.39 -0.83 15.23
CA GLN A 210 -2.84 -1.58 16.36
C GLN A 210 -1.40 -2.02 16.08
N LEU A 211 -1.10 -2.52 14.87
CA LEU A 211 0.26 -2.85 14.46
C LEU A 211 1.20 -1.63 14.57
N THR A 212 0.75 -0.42 14.20
CA THR A 212 1.60 0.77 14.31
C THR A 212 2.03 1.09 15.74
N GLN A 213 1.33 0.59 16.76
CA GLN A 213 1.72 0.79 18.16
C GLN A 213 2.82 -0.18 18.64
N ILE A 214 3.09 -1.22 17.88
CA ILE A 214 4.08 -2.27 18.20
C ILE A 214 5.12 -2.46 17.09
N LEU A 215 5.30 -1.48 16.20
CA LEU A 215 6.25 -1.56 15.07
C LEU A 215 7.69 -1.78 15.52
N ASP A 216 8.06 -1.35 16.72
CA ASP A 216 9.40 -1.57 17.28
C ASP A 216 9.73 -3.05 17.45
N ASN A 217 8.73 -3.91 17.56
CA ASN A 217 8.91 -5.37 17.68
C ASN A 217 9.34 -6.02 16.34
N PHE A 218 9.28 -5.30 15.23
CA PHE A 218 9.65 -5.82 13.91
C PHE A 218 10.96 -5.23 13.44
N GLN A 219 11.75 -6.04 12.74
CA GLN A 219 12.96 -5.57 12.09
C GLN A 219 12.62 -4.63 10.94
N SER A 220 13.31 -3.47 10.84
CA SER A 220 13.20 -2.61 9.66
C SER A 220 13.63 -3.38 8.41
N GLY A 221 12.95 -3.17 7.29
CA GLY A 221 13.17 -3.91 6.05
C GLY A 221 12.44 -5.25 5.95
N SER A 222 11.73 -5.68 7.01
CA SER A 222 11.06 -6.98 7.01
C SER A 222 9.71 -6.96 6.27
N TYR A 223 9.34 -8.15 5.78
CA TYR A 223 7.98 -8.45 5.36
C TYR A 223 7.18 -8.94 6.58
N VAL A 224 6.02 -8.36 6.79
CA VAL A 224 5.09 -8.69 7.87
C VAL A 224 3.74 -9.09 7.29
N ASP A 225 3.18 -10.21 7.71
CA ASP A 225 1.78 -10.57 7.39
C ASP A 225 0.91 -10.26 8.61
N ILE A 226 -0.13 -9.47 8.44
CA ILE A 226 -0.99 -9.05 9.55
C ILE A 226 -1.71 -10.22 10.23
N ARG A 227 -1.85 -11.34 9.52
CA ARG A 227 -2.49 -12.56 10.04
C ARG A 227 -1.63 -13.31 11.06
N ASP A 228 -0.32 -13.09 11.00
CA ASP A 228 0.66 -13.73 11.90
C ASP A 228 0.84 -12.94 13.21
N ILE A 229 0.14 -11.79 13.34
CA ILE A 229 0.28 -10.89 14.48
C ILE A 229 -0.85 -11.16 15.47
N THR A 230 -0.47 -11.59 16.67
CA THR A 230 -1.39 -11.62 17.82
C THR A 230 -1.26 -10.28 18.56
N VAL A 231 -2.21 -9.38 18.35
CA VAL A 231 -2.32 -8.17 19.17
C VAL A 231 -3.04 -8.59 20.46
N GLN A 232 -2.33 -8.56 21.56
CA GLN A 232 -2.90 -8.77 22.90
C GLN A 232 -3.73 -7.57 23.35
#